data_a56eacc765047d5a107ca75852dc6e0f
#
_entry.id   a56eacc765047d5a107ca75852dc6e0f
#
_cell.length_a   1.000
_cell.length_b   1.000
_cell.length_c   1.000
_cell.angle_alpha   90.00
_cell.angle_beta   90.00
_cell.angle_gamma   90.00
#
_symmetry.space_group_name_H-M   'P 1'
#
loop_
_entity.id
_entity.type
_entity.pdbx_description
1 polymer ?
#
loop_
_entity_poly.entity_id
_entity_poly.type
_entity_poly.pdbx_seq_one_letter_code
_entity_poly.pdbx_strand_id
1 'polypeptide(L)'
;HERLSLTTAVAIGIAVAGVFFLSGILDGNGSMEGLTGLFLLLLSGFLYAVYMVVFPRMRIRQMPSLKLTFYIFFFAMLILTLYATFTRGRIDPIDTRSQLVNLFLLGVVPTAVSNVTLIVALKQISSTLAAVLGAFEPMTAMCVGILLFGEPLTLPIVIGFVLIITSVLILVLSKRKTG
;
A
#
# COMPACT_ATOMS: atom_id res chain seq x y z
N HIS A 1 -7.68 11.72 21.22
CA HIS A 1 -7.24 10.31 21.33
C HIS A 1 -8.38 9.43 20.81
N GLU A 2 -8.26 8.92 19.59
CA GLU A 2 -9.19 7.89 19.11
C GLU A 2 -8.91 6.61 19.92
N ARG A 3 -9.88 6.21 20.74
CA ARG A 3 -9.82 4.93 21.45
C ARG A 3 -10.06 3.81 20.45
N LEU A 4 -9.28 2.74 20.50
CA LEU A 4 -9.54 1.51 19.75
C LEU A 4 -10.89 0.97 20.22
N SER A 5 -11.91 1.18 19.41
CA SER A 5 -13.23 0.61 19.65
C SER A 5 -13.23 -0.87 19.21
N LEU A 6 -14.08 -1.68 19.84
CA LEU A 6 -14.26 -3.08 19.45
C LEU A 6 -14.59 -3.19 17.93
N THR A 7 -15.38 -2.26 17.41
CA THR A 7 -15.72 -2.18 15.98
C THR A 7 -14.47 -1.98 15.11
N THR A 8 -13.52 -1.14 15.55
CA THR A 8 -12.25 -0.93 14.85
C THR A 8 -11.40 -2.19 14.86
N ALA A 9 -11.32 -2.89 16.00
CA ALA A 9 -10.56 -4.14 16.11
C ALA A 9 -11.16 -5.24 15.20
N VAL A 10 -12.49 -5.37 15.19
CA VAL A 10 -13.18 -6.31 14.29
C VAL A 10 -12.93 -5.97 12.82
N ALA A 11 -13.03 -4.70 12.45
CA ALA A 11 -12.75 -4.28 11.07
C ALA A 11 -11.31 -4.59 10.65
N ILE A 12 -10.31 -4.35 11.50
CA ILE A 12 -8.93 -4.73 11.24
C ILE A 12 -8.79 -6.24 11.04
N GLY A 13 -9.42 -7.05 11.91
CA GLY A 13 -9.40 -8.51 11.77
C GLY A 13 -9.98 -8.99 10.44
N ILE A 14 -11.09 -8.39 10.00
CA ILE A 14 -11.71 -8.68 8.69
C ILE A 14 -10.79 -8.27 7.53
N ALA A 15 -10.12 -7.10 7.63
CA ALA A 15 -9.16 -6.66 6.61
C ALA A 15 -7.97 -7.61 6.48
N VAL A 16 -7.39 -8.03 7.61
CA VAL A 16 -6.27 -9.00 7.64
C VAL A 16 -6.69 -10.34 7.03
N ALA A 17 -7.90 -10.83 7.37
CA ALA A 17 -8.45 -12.03 6.74
C ALA A 17 -8.61 -11.83 5.22
N GLY A 18 -9.09 -10.68 4.77
CA GLY A 18 -9.18 -10.35 3.34
C GLY A 18 -7.84 -10.40 2.63
N VAL A 19 -6.80 -9.81 3.21
CA VAL A 19 -5.42 -9.86 2.68
C VAL A 19 -4.91 -11.31 2.62
N PHE A 20 -5.21 -12.13 3.63
CA PHE A 20 -4.83 -13.55 3.62
C PHE A 20 -5.45 -14.31 2.44
N PHE A 21 -6.75 -14.08 2.15
CA PHE A 21 -7.41 -14.67 0.97
C PHE A 21 -6.80 -14.18 -0.35
N LEU A 22 -6.41 -12.91 -0.43
CA LEU A 22 -5.78 -12.35 -1.63
C LEU A 22 -4.32 -12.79 -1.83
N SER A 23 -3.67 -13.29 -0.80
CA SER A 23 -2.23 -13.66 -0.87
C SER A 23 -1.94 -14.90 -1.71
N GLY A 24 -2.95 -15.63 -2.20
CA GLY A 24 -2.80 -16.86 -2.99
C GLY A 24 -2.26 -18.07 -2.21
N ILE A 25 -2.08 -17.96 -0.89
CA ILE A 25 -1.59 -19.06 -0.04
C ILE A 25 -2.55 -20.26 -0.10
N LEU A 26 -3.85 -20.00 -0.29
CA LEU A 26 -4.89 -21.04 -0.37
C LEU A 26 -4.90 -21.79 -1.71
N ASP A 27 -4.28 -21.25 -2.75
CA ASP A 27 -4.19 -21.89 -4.08
C ASP A 27 -3.08 -22.96 -4.18
N GLY A 28 -2.64 -23.49 -3.03
CA GLY A 28 -1.68 -24.60 -2.97
C GLY A 28 -0.20 -24.20 -3.04
N ASN A 29 0.12 -22.95 -3.22
CA ASN A 29 1.47 -22.40 -3.15
C ASN A 29 1.89 -22.01 -1.72
N GLY A 30 1.39 -22.72 -0.71
CA GLY A 30 1.76 -22.52 0.70
C GLY A 30 3.21 -22.90 1.02
N SER A 31 4.15 -22.42 0.21
CA SER A 31 5.57 -22.49 0.49
C SER A 31 5.95 -21.57 1.64
N MET A 32 7.06 -21.89 2.31
CA MET A 32 7.66 -20.96 3.32
C MET A 32 7.91 -19.57 2.74
N GLU A 33 8.13 -19.46 1.43
CA GLU A 33 8.26 -18.21 0.68
C GLU A 33 6.94 -17.41 0.67
N GLY A 34 5.79 -18.08 0.51
CA GLY A 34 4.47 -17.44 0.58
C GLY A 34 4.16 -16.85 1.95
N LEU A 35 4.50 -17.57 3.04
CA LEU A 35 4.34 -17.06 4.42
C LEU A 35 5.26 -15.88 4.71
N THR A 36 6.51 -15.93 4.24
CA THR A 36 7.44 -14.79 4.37
C THR A 36 6.94 -13.58 3.60
N GLY A 37 6.43 -13.77 2.38
CA GLY A 37 5.82 -12.71 1.58
C GLY A 37 4.62 -12.08 2.28
N LEU A 38 3.72 -12.90 2.84
CA LEU A 38 2.56 -12.41 3.62
C LEU A 38 3.00 -11.59 4.83
N PHE A 39 3.99 -12.06 5.60
CA PHE A 39 4.53 -11.33 6.75
C PHE A 39 5.10 -9.97 6.32
N LEU A 40 5.90 -9.92 5.24
CA LEU A 40 6.45 -8.68 4.72
C LEU A 40 5.36 -7.73 4.22
N LEU A 41 4.31 -8.25 3.60
CA LEU A 41 3.16 -7.45 3.15
C LEU A 41 2.43 -6.81 4.34
N LEU A 42 2.14 -7.59 5.38
CA LEU A 42 1.49 -7.08 6.59
C LEU A 42 2.37 -6.05 7.32
N LEU A 43 3.67 -6.31 7.41
CA LEU A 43 4.64 -5.37 7.98
C LEU A 43 4.69 -4.06 7.19
N SER A 44 4.72 -4.14 5.86
CA SER A 44 4.69 -2.97 4.97
C SER A 44 3.41 -2.16 5.19
N GLY A 45 2.25 -2.81 5.23
CA GLY A 45 0.97 -2.17 5.50
C GLY A 45 0.92 -1.49 6.88
N PHE A 46 1.48 -2.13 7.89
CA PHE A 46 1.60 -1.55 9.23
C PHE A 46 2.50 -0.29 9.24
N LEU A 47 3.68 -0.36 8.62
CA LEU A 47 4.58 0.79 8.50
C LEU A 47 3.95 1.95 7.72
N TYR A 48 3.20 1.63 6.66
CA TYR A 48 2.45 2.62 5.89
C TYR A 48 1.35 3.30 6.74
N ALA A 49 0.62 2.52 7.55
CA ALA A 49 -0.37 3.06 8.48
C ALA A 49 0.27 3.97 9.54
N VAL A 50 1.42 3.58 10.09
CA VAL A 50 2.20 4.43 11.01
C VAL A 50 2.60 5.73 10.32
N TYR A 51 3.11 5.66 9.10
CA TYR A 51 3.44 6.84 8.30
C TYR A 51 2.23 7.78 8.15
N MET A 52 1.06 7.27 7.76
CA MET A 52 -0.15 8.07 7.57
C MET A 52 -0.62 8.77 8.85
N VAL A 53 -0.45 8.14 10.01
CA VAL A 53 -0.87 8.69 11.31
C VAL A 53 0.15 9.67 11.88
N VAL A 54 1.44 9.37 11.74
CA VAL A 54 2.53 10.15 12.35
C VAL A 54 2.87 11.36 11.49
N PHE A 55 2.89 11.23 10.17
CA PHE A 55 3.28 12.29 9.25
C PHE A 55 2.56 13.63 9.48
N PRO A 56 1.22 13.69 9.64
CA PRO A 56 0.52 14.96 9.87
C PRO A 56 0.91 15.65 11.19
N ARG A 57 1.49 14.92 12.15
CA ARG A 57 1.93 15.42 13.45
C ARG A 57 3.39 15.91 13.46
N MET A 58 4.16 15.55 12.43
CA MET A 58 5.57 15.91 12.34
C MET A 58 5.76 17.35 11.80
N ARG A 59 6.81 18.03 12.26
CA ARG A 59 7.22 19.36 11.72
C ARG A 59 7.55 19.30 10.22
N ILE A 60 7.95 18.14 9.73
CA ILE A 60 8.26 17.85 8.32
C ILE A 60 7.05 18.12 7.38
N ARG A 61 5.82 18.10 7.90
CA ARG A 61 4.60 18.47 7.18
C ARG A 61 4.68 19.89 6.57
N GLN A 62 5.40 20.81 7.20
CA GLN A 62 5.55 22.18 6.72
C GLN A 62 6.46 22.31 5.48
N MET A 63 7.25 21.27 5.19
CA MET A 63 8.12 21.25 4.02
C MET A 63 7.30 21.17 2.72
N PRO A 64 7.71 21.85 1.61
CA PRO A 64 7.06 21.70 0.31
C PRO A 64 6.96 20.23 -0.09
N SER A 65 5.81 19.81 -0.65
CA SER A 65 5.55 18.39 -0.93
C SER A 65 6.56 17.79 -1.90
N LEU A 66 6.96 18.52 -2.94
CA LEU A 66 8.01 18.09 -3.88
C LEU A 66 9.37 17.88 -3.20
N LYS A 67 9.77 18.82 -2.33
CA LYS A 67 11.03 18.70 -1.58
C LYS A 67 11.00 17.49 -0.65
N LEU A 68 9.90 17.26 0.02
CA LEU A 68 9.72 16.11 0.89
C LEU A 68 9.77 14.80 0.10
N THR A 69 9.06 14.71 -1.02
CA THR A 69 9.08 13.54 -1.91
C THR A 69 10.50 13.26 -2.42
N PHE A 70 11.24 14.31 -2.80
CA PHE A 70 12.64 14.15 -3.21
C PHE A 70 13.48 13.48 -2.12
N TYR A 71 13.41 13.96 -0.87
CA TYR A 71 14.18 13.35 0.21
C TYR A 71 13.74 11.92 0.53
N ILE A 72 12.43 11.63 0.50
CA ILE A 72 11.93 10.26 0.69
C ILE A 72 12.56 9.33 -0.34
N PHE A 73 12.52 9.68 -1.61
CA PHE A 73 13.08 8.81 -2.66
C PHE A 73 14.60 8.80 -2.67
N PHE A 74 15.25 9.89 -2.33
CA PHE A 74 16.70 9.93 -2.19
C PHE A 74 17.19 8.93 -1.13
N PHE A 75 16.61 8.95 0.05
CA PHE A 75 16.96 8.01 1.11
C PHE A 75 16.52 6.58 0.80
N ALA A 76 15.35 6.38 0.19
CA ALA A 76 14.91 5.07 -0.25
C ALA A 76 15.88 4.47 -1.28
N MET A 77 16.31 5.25 -2.28
CA MET A 77 17.29 4.83 -3.27
C MET A 77 18.63 4.46 -2.60
N LEU A 78 19.11 5.27 -1.66
CA LEU A 78 20.35 4.99 -0.93
C LEU A 78 20.25 3.66 -0.16
N ILE A 79 19.18 3.44 0.57
CA ILE A 79 18.93 2.19 1.33
C ILE A 79 18.85 0.99 0.39
N LEU A 80 18.08 1.09 -0.70
CA LEU A 80 17.94 0.01 -1.66
C LEU A 80 19.24 -0.31 -2.38
N THR A 81 20.04 0.71 -2.74
CA THR A 81 21.35 0.51 -3.36
C THR A 81 22.31 -0.20 -2.40
N LEU A 82 22.38 0.23 -1.15
CA LEU A 82 23.17 -0.44 -0.13
C LEU A 82 22.70 -1.89 0.05
N TYR A 83 21.42 -2.11 0.20
CA TYR A 83 20.86 -3.46 0.33
C TYR A 83 21.23 -4.35 -0.88
N ALA A 84 21.04 -3.87 -2.10
CA ALA A 84 21.37 -4.61 -3.33
C ALA A 84 22.86 -4.94 -3.40
N THR A 85 23.73 -4.00 -3.04
CA THR A 85 25.19 -4.20 -3.02
C THR A 85 25.59 -5.27 -2.00
N PHE A 86 25.00 -5.27 -0.81
CA PHE A 86 25.33 -6.25 0.24
C PHE A 86 24.75 -7.64 -0.01
N THR A 87 23.60 -7.75 -0.68
CA THR A 87 22.92 -9.04 -0.88
C THR A 87 23.22 -9.68 -2.23
N ARG A 88 23.28 -8.91 -3.31
CA ARG A 88 23.47 -9.41 -4.68
C ARG A 88 24.87 -9.15 -5.26
N GLY A 89 25.65 -8.29 -4.61
CA GLY A 89 26.99 -7.92 -5.06
C GLY A 89 27.04 -7.02 -6.30
N ARG A 90 25.96 -6.92 -7.07
CA ARG A 90 25.85 -6.05 -8.26
C ARG A 90 24.40 -5.69 -8.56
N ILE A 91 24.21 -4.60 -9.26
CA ILE A 91 22.94 -4.18 -9.85
C ILE A 91 23.01 -4.55 -11.33
N ASP A 92 22.03 -5.30 -11.83
CA ASP A 92 21.99 -5.68 -13.24
C ASP A 92 21.84 -4.42 -14.13
N PRO A 93 22.61 -4.32 -15.23
CA PRO A 93 22.53 -3.18 -16.12
C PRO A 93 21.21 -3.14 -16.88
N ILE A 94 20.83 -1.95 -17.33
CA ILE A 94 19.67 -1.76 -18.22
C ILE A 94 20.16 -1.97 -19.65
N ASP A 95 19.79 -3.10 -20.25
CA ASP A 95 20.31 -3.51 -21.55
C ASP A 95 19.45 -3.00 -22.73
N THR A 96 18.20 -2.65 -22.47
CA THR A 96 17.25 -2.32 -23.53
C THR A 96 16.61 -0.95 -23.32
N ARG A 97 16.44 -0.20 -24.43
CA ARG A 97 15.73 1.08 -24.41
C ARG A 97 14.30 0.95 -23.85
N SER A 98 13.63 -0.15 -24.16
CA SER A 98 12.29 -0.44 -23.63
C SER A 98 12.29 -0.56 -22.09
N GLN A 99 13.30 -1.25 -21.52
CA GLN A 99 13.45 -1.34 -20.06
C GLN A 99 13.65 0.05 -19.45
N LEU A 100 14.48 0.89 -20.05
CA LEU A 100 14.70 2.26 -19.57
C LEU A 100 13.40 3.08 -19.56
N VAL A 101 12.63 3.03 -20.66
CA VAL A 101 11.35 3.75 -20.79
C VAL A 101 10.34 3.23 -19.76
N ASN A 102 10.22 1.91 -19.62
CA ASN A 102 9.30 1.31 -18.66
C ASN A 102 9.66 1.65 -17.21
N LEU A 103 10.95 1.62 -16.87
CA LEU A 103 11.42 2.01 -15.53
C LEU A 103 11.19 3.50 -15.26
N PHE A 104 11.41 4.35 -16.26
CA PHE A 104 11.13 5.79 -16.13
C PHE A 104 9.64 6.05 -15.93
N LEU A 105 8.77 5.43 -16.74
CA LEU A 105 7.33 5.55 -16.61
C LEU A 105 6.84 5.05 -15.25
N LEU A 106 7.34 3.91 -14.78
CA LEU A 106 7.03 3.33 -13.47
C LEU A 106 7.50 4.23 -12.31
N GLY A 107 8.69 4.81 -12.43
CA GLY A 107 9.22 5.71 -11.41
C GLY A 107 8.48 7.05 -11.34
N VAL A 108 8.10 7.62 -12.48
CA VAL A 108 7.47 8.94 -12.52
C VAL A 108 5.98 8.85 -12.21
N VAL A 109 5.21 8.07 -12.96
CA VAL A 109 3.74 8.11 -12.89
C VAL A 109 3.20 7.47 -11.61
N PRO A 110 3.31 6.16 -11.38
CA PRO A 110 2.72 5.55 -10.18
C PRO A 110 3.51 5.82 -8.90
N THR A 111 4.79 6.20 -8.99
CA THR A 111 5.63 6.39 -7.81
C THR A 111 5.75 7.85 -7.41
N ALA A 112 6.36 8.71 -8.25
CA ALA A 112 6.60 10.10 -7.88
C ALA A 112 5.31 10.93 -7.82
N VAL A 113 4.45 10.86 -8.84
CA VAL A 113 3.18 11.60 -8.89
C VAL A 113 2.24 11.15 -7.78
N SER A 114 2.09 9.83 -7.59
CA SER A 114 1.25 9.26 -6.52
C SER A 114 1.72 9.72 -5.14
N ASN A 115 3.03 9.65 -4.86
CA ASN A 115 3.57 10.07 -3.57
C ASN A 115 3.38 11.57 -3.30
N VAL A 116 3.64 12.43 -4.29
CA VAL A 116 3.37 13.87 -4.16
C VAL A 116 1.89 14.12 -3.87
N THR A 117 0.99 13.46 -4.61
CA THR A 117 -0.46 13.60 -4.43
C THR A 117 -0.89 13.14 -3.04
N LEU A 118 -0.36 12.01 -2.55
CA LEU A 118 -0.62 11.52 -1.20
C LEU A 118 -0.15 12.52 -0.13
N ILE A 119 1.06 13.06 -0.25
CA ILE A 119 1.59 14.05 0.69
C ILE A 119 0.73 15.32 0.69
N VAL A 120 0.31 15.79 -0.48
CA VAL A 120 -0.60 16.95 -0.60
C VAL A 120 -1.94 16.64 0.07
N ALA A 121 -2.51 15.46 -0.19
CA ALA A 121 -3.75 15.02 0.43
C ALA A 121 -3.64 14.98 1.96
N LEU A 122 -2.61 14.34 2.51
CA LEU A 122 -2.39 14.25 3.97
C LEU A 122 -2.15 15.61 4.66
N LYS A 123 -1.81 16.65 3.88
CA LYS A 123 -1.75 18.02 4.39
C LYS A 123 -3.11 18.71 4.45
N GLN A 124 -4.07 18.27 3.64
CA GLN A 124 -5.37 18.93 3.46
C GLN A 124 -6.52 18.18 4.12
N ILE A 125 -6.46 16.85 4.10
CA ILE A 125 -7.51 15.97 4.64
C ILE A 125 -7.03 15.21 5.88
N SER A 126 -7.98 14.67 6.65
CA SER A 126 -7.65 13.82 7.79
C SER A 126 -7.06 12.47 7.32
N SER A 127 -6.18 11.88 8.14
CA SER A 127 -5.62 10.53 7.88
C SER A 127 -6.72 9.47 7.69
N THR A 128 -7.84 9.64 8.38
CA THR A 128 -9.01 8.76 8.24
C THR A 128 -9.63 8.86 6.86
N LEU A 129 -9.86 10.08 6.35
CA LEU A 129 -10.42 10.28 5.01
C LEU A 129 -9.45 9.77 3.94
N ALA A 130 -8.14 9.99 4.11
CA ALA A 130 -7.13 9.44 3.23
C ALA A 130 -7.15 7.90 3.20
N ALA A 131 -7.29 7.24 4.37
CA ALA A 131 -7.42 5.79 4.46
C ALA A 131 -8.69 5.25 3.78
N VAL A 132 -9.82 5.96 3.92
CA VAL A 132 -11.08 5.59 3.24
C VAL A 132 -10.92 5.70 1.72
N LEU A 133 -10.30 6.77 1.23
CA LEU A 133 -10.02 6.93 -0.20
C LEU A 133 -9.04 5.87 -0.71
N GLY A 134 -8.03 5.51 0.09
CA GLY A 134 -7.08 4.44 -0.21
C GLY A 134 -7.75 3.05 -0.35
N ALA A 135 -8.93 2.85 0.23
CA ALA A 135 -9.68 1.60 0.04
C ALA A 135 -10.16 1.37 -1.41
N PHE A 136 -10.15 2.39 -2.24
CA PHE A 136 -10.42 2.24 -3.68
C PHE A 136 -9.22 1.66 -4.46
N GLU A 137 -8.00 1.67 -3.89
CA GLU A 137 -6.82 1.10 -4.54
C GLU A 137 -6.99 -0.39 -4.88
N PRO A 138 -7.36 -1.29 -3.94
CA PRO A 138 -7.54 -2.69 -4.27
C PRO A 138 -8.70 -2.93 -5.25
N MET A 139 -9.75 -2.09 -5.23
CA MET A 139 -10.83 -2.17 -6.23
C MET A 139 -10.30 -1.89 -7.63
N THR A 140 -9.56 -0.80 -7.77
CA THR A 140 -8.97 -0.40 -9.05
C THR A 140 -7.97 -1.44 -9.54
N ALA A 141 -7.09 -1.93 -8.65
CA ALA A 141 -6.12 -2.97 -8.98
C ALA A 141 -6.79 -4.24 -9.50
N MET A 142 -7.84 -4.72 -8.82
CA MET A 142 -8.60 -5.90 -9.26
C MET A 142 -9.28 -5.68 -10.61
N CYS A 143 -9.92 -4.53 -10.82
CA CYS A 143 -10.56 -4.21 -12.10
C CYS A 143 -9.53 -4.19 -13.25
N VAL A 144 -8.38 -3.58 -13.02
CA VAL A 144 -7.29 -3.52 -14.00
C VAL A 144 -6.72 -4.93 -14.26
N GLY A 145 -6.47 -5.72 -13.22
CA GLY A 145 -5.97 -7.10 -13.32
C GLY A 145 -6.88 -7.95 -14.21
N ILE A 146 -8.18 -7.91 -13.95
CA ILE A 146 -9.17 -8.70 -14.71
C ILE A 146 -9.34 -8.17 -16.13
N LEU A 147 -9.56 -6.84 -16.30
CA LEU A 147 -9.97 -6.26 -17.57
C LEU A 147 -8.80 -6.10 -18.56
N LEU A 148 -7.59 -5.78 -18.06
CA LEU A 148 -6.43 -5.51 -18.91
C LEU A 148 -5.46 -6.67 -18.98
N PHE A 149 -5.29 -7.41 -17.89
CA PHE A 149 -4.33 -8.53 -17.83
C PHE A 149 -5.00 -9.89 -17.93
N GLY A 150 -6.34 -9.98 -17.97
CA GLY A 150 -7.07 -11.23 -18.11
C GLY A 150 -6.88 -12.16 -16.90
N GLU A 151 -6.60 -11.62 -15.72
CA GLU A 151 -6.41 -12.42 -14.51
C GLU A 151 -7.70 -13.20 -14.17
N PRO A 152 -7.59 -14.48 -13.82
CA PRO A 152 -8.76 -15.29 -13.50
C PRO A 152 -9.38 -14.83 -12.19
N LEU A 153 -10.69 -14.62 -12.20
CA LEU A 153 -11.48 -14.33 -11.00
C LEU A 153 -11.64 -15.63 -10.20
N THR A 154 -10.73 -15.90 -9.29
CA THR A 154 -10.82 -17.06 -8.39
C THR A 154 -11.71 -16.75 -7.18
N LEU A 155 -12.33 -17.77 -6.59
CA LEU A 155 -13.19 -17.61 -5.41
C LEU A 155 -12.44 -16.95 -4.22
N PRO A 156 -11.18 -17.29 -3.88
CA PRO A 156 -10.42 -16.61 -2.85
C PRO A 156 -10.26 -15.10 -3.10
N ILE A 157 -10.00 -14.70 -4.35
CA ILE A 157 -9.86 -13.28 -4.72
C ILE A 157 -11.15 -12.52 -4.44
N VAL A 158 -12.31 -13.10 -4.83
CA VAL A 158 -13.62 -12.48 -4.58
C VAL A 158 -13.91 -12.37 -3.09
N ILE A 159 -13.66 -13.42 -2.33
CA ILE A 159 -13.85 -13.42 -0.86
C ILE A 159 -12.96 -12.37 -0.21
N GLY A 160 -11.68 -12.35 -0.53
CA GLY A 160 -10.71 -11.39 0.02
C GLY A 160 -11.10 -9.94 -0.26
N PHE A 161 -11.55 -9.68 -1.49
CA PHE A 161 -12.05 -8.37 -1.89
C PHE A 161 -13.30 -7.95 -1.09
N VAL A 162 -14.31 -8.81 -0.98
CA VAL A 162 -15.52 -8.53 -0.21
C VAL A 162 -15.20 -8.26 1.25
N LEU A 163 -14.27 -9.01 1.84
CA LEU A 163 -13.82 -8.80 3.22
C LEU A 163 -13.16 -7.43 3.40
N ILE A 164 -12.27 -7.02 2.50
CA ILE A 164 -11.62 -5.70 2.57
C ILE A 164 -12.64 -4.58 2.46
N ILE A 165 -13.54 -4.64 1.49
CA ILE A 165 -14.60 -3.62 1.33
C ILE A 165 -15.51 -3.57 2.56
N THR A 166 -15.91 -4.73 3.08
CA THR A 166 -16.74 -4.82 4.29
C THR A 166 -16.02 -4.18 5.50
N SER A 167 -14.74 -4.45 5.68
CA SER A 167 -13.93 -3.83 6.73
C SER A 167 -13.93 -2.31 6.64
N VAL A 168 -13.70 -1.78 5.44
CA VAL A 168 -13.69 -0.33 5.20
C VAL A 168 -15.06 0.28 5.47
N LEU A 169 -16.14 -0.33 5.00
CA LEU A 169 -17.51 0.12 5.25
C LEU A 169 -17.82 0.16 6.74
N ILE A 170 -17.45 -0.88 7.50
CA ILE A 170 -17.62 -0.91 8.96
C ILE A 170 -16.91 0.28 9.61
N LEU A 171 -15.66 0.57 9.22
CA LEU A 171 -14.90 1.70 9.77
C LEU A 171 -15.54 3.04 9.45
N VAL A 172 -15.97 3.24 8.21
CA VAL A 172 -16.62 4.50 7.77
C VAL A 172 -17.93 4.73 8.49
N LEU A 173 -18.78 3.70 8.56
CA LEU A 173 -20.09 3.79 9.21
C LEU A 173 -19.99 3.95 10.72
N SER A 174 -19.00 3.30 11.34
CA SER A 174 -18.73 3.44 12.79
C SER A 174 -18.34 4.86 13.16
N LYS A 175 -17.53 5.52 12.35
CA LYS A 175 -17.12 6.91 12.61
C LYS A 175 -18.25 7.93 12.41
N ARG A 176 -19.20 7.65 11.51
CA ARG A 176 -20.35 8.51 11.29
C ARG A 176 -21.32 8.54 12.49
N LYS A 177 -21.30 7.50 13.34
CA LYS A 177 -22.16 7.42 14.55
C LYS A 177 -21.56 8.13 15.77
N THR A 178 -20.26 8.44 15.77
CA THR A 178 -19.53 9.02 16.90
C THR A 178 -19.17 10.50 16.72
N GLY A 179 -19.45 11.11 15.60
CA GLY A 179 -19.33 12.54 15.31
C GLY A 179 -20.69 13.19 15.11
#